data_a9dfc918273a0a7c4eb347466f200566
#
_entry.id   a9dfc918273a0a7c4eb347466f200566
#
_cell.length_a   1.000
_cell.length_b   1.000
_cell.length_c   1.000
_cell.angle_alpha   90.00
_cell.angle_beta   90.00
_cell.angle_gamma   90.00
#
_symmetry.space_group_name_H-M   'P 1'
#
loop_
_entity.id
_entity.type
_entity.pdbx_description
1 polymer ?
#
loop_
_entity_poly.entity_id
_entity_poly.type
_entity_poly.pdbx_seq_one_letter_code
_entity_poly.pdbx_strand_id
1 'polypeptide(L)'
;MSREELGAVISKNVGDLEQAIRHVQENMDPKINSAAWEVLEQALRDKDFHFEEGEDPDDAWFAPRSWLIDGDSDPWFELSVRDGDDLETWLASYCAPPSEKQAIGIQWYYDNLYVRDYKAILEEHAGDLKAIELAGFRRDGNDIYLPIDFDQEAIAEGFAQGDLKDAMEPISAAAKVLVDTLPHFQNLRDAIAAKAKG
;
A
#
# COMPACT_ATOMS: atom_id res chain seq x y z
N MET A 1 0.32 30.73 12.04
CA MET A 1 1.68 31.11 11.53
C MET A 1 1.52 31.55 10.08
N SER A 2 2.02 32.76 9.72
CA SER A 2 2.01 33.22 8.33
C SER A 2 3.07 32.50 7.50
N ARG A 3 2.99 32.60 6.16
CA ARG A 3 4.02 32.04 5.27
C ARG A 3 5.41 32.68 5.51
N GLU A 4 5.45 33.98 5.85
CA GLU A 4 6.67 34.70 6.14
C GLU A 4 7.29 34.23 7.47
N GLU A 5 6.45 34.01 8.50
CA GLU A 5 6.91 33.46 9.78
C GLU A 5 7.45 32.05 9.63
N LEU A 6 6.76 31.19 8.84
CA LEU A 6 7.24 29.84 8.51
C LEU A 6 8.58 29.91 7.77
N GLY A 7 8.70 30.77 6.73
CA GLY A 7 9.94 30.95 5.99
C GLY A 7 11.12 31.35 6.88
N ALA A 8 10.88 32.24 7.86
CA ALA A 8 11.90 32.66 8.80
C ALA A 8 12.34 31.52 9.76
N VAL A 9 11.41 30.67 10.19
CA VAL A 9 11.72 29.48 11.01
C VAL A 9 12.54 28.47 10.20
N ILE A 10 12.10 28.14 8.98
CA ILE A 10 12.82 27.21 8.09
C ILE A 10 14.23 27.71 7.82
N SER A 11 14.40 28.99 7.45
CA SER A 11 15.73 29.55 7.14
C SER A 11 16.71 29.50 8.29
N LYS A 12 16.21 29.57 9.54
CA LYS A 12 17.07 29.48 10.74
C LYS A 12 17.49 28.07 11.10
N ASN A 13 16.70 27.07 10.65
CA ASN A 13 16.87 25.67 11.04
C ASN A 13 17.09 24.75 9.84
N VAL A 14 17.41 25.30 8.65
CA VAL A 14 17.50 24.52 7.40
C VAL A 14 18.47 23.34 7.54
N GLY A 15 19.62 23.53 8.18
CA GLY A 15 20.61 22.46 8.37
C GLY A 15 20.07 21.31 9.24
N ASP A 16 19.36 21.62 10.31
CA ASP A 16 18.76 20.61 11.19
C ASP A 16 17.61 19.89 10.49
N LEU A 17 16.82 20.61 9.68
CA LEU A 17 15.72 20.03 8.88
C LEU A 17 16.27 19.09 7.80
N GLU A 18 17.31 19.49 7.06
CA GLU A 18 17.94 18.64 6.06
C GLU A 18 18.56 17.38 6.71
N GLN A 19 19.17 17.53 7.88
CA GLN A 19 19.71 16.39 8.62
C GLN A 19 18.58 15.46 9.10
N ALA A 20 17.45 15.99 9.56
CA ALA A 20 16.31 15.20 10.00
C ALA A 20 15.71 14.42 8.83
N ILE A 21 15.47 15.06 7.68
CA ILE A 21 14.95 14.40 6.46
C ILE A 21 15.90 13.27 6.04
N ARG A 22 17.19 13.54 5.96
CA ARG A 22 18.18 12.53 5.61
C ARG A 22 18.17 11.34 6.59
N HIS A 23 18.07 11.63 7.90
CA HIS A 23 17.97 10.57 8.91
C HIS A 23 16.72 9.70 8.71
N VAL A 24 15.59 10.30 8.37
CA VAL A 24 14.36 9.55 8.04
C VAL A 24 14.61 8.66 6.83
N GLN A 25 15.04 9.22 5.72
CA GLN A 25 15.24 8.50 4.46
C GLN A 25 16.28 7.36 4.57
N GLU A 26 17.41 7.60 5.25
CA GLU A 26 18.49 6.63 5.33
C GLU A 26 18.33 5.59 6.46
N ASN A 27 17.53 5.91 7.51
CA ASN A 27 17.50 5.08 8.72
C ASN A 27 16.10 4.67 9.17
N MET A 28 15.06 5.50 8.97
CA MET A 28 13.72 5.21 9.44
C MET A 28 12.86 4.55 8.36
N ASP A 29 12.87 5.07 7.15
CA ASP A 29 12.10 4.53 6.03
C ASP A 29 12.44 3.06 5.73
N PRO A 30 13.71 2.63 5.63
CA PRO A 30 14.03 1.22 5.43
C PRO A 30 13.53 0.31 6.56
N LYS A 31 13.58 0.80 7.81
CA LYS A 31 13.15 0.00 8.97
C LYS A 31 11.62 -0.15 9.03
N ILE A 32 10.87 0.93 8.78
CA ILE A 32 9.41 0.85 8.84
C ILE A 32 8.87 0.02 7.68
N ASN A 33 9.44 0.14 6.48
CA ASN A 33 9.07 -0.66 5.33
C ASN A 33 9.39 -2.15 5.56
N SER A 34 10.58 -2.48 6.06
CA SER A 34 10.94 -3.87 6.40
C SER A 34 9.97 -4.46 7.44
N ALA A 35 9.66 -3.72 8.51
CA ALA A 35 8.73 -4.18 9.53
C ALA A 35 7.31 -4.38 8.97
N ALA A 36 6.87 -3.49 8.09
CA ALA A 36 5.57 -3.60 7.41
C ALA A 36 5.48 -4.85 6.54
N TRP A 37 6.51 -5.12 5.72
CA TRP A 37 6.58 -6.31 4.89
C TRP A 37 6.65 -7.59 5.72
N GLU A 38 7.47 -7.65 6.76
CA GLU A 38 7.55 -8.80 7.66
C GLU A 38 6.20 -9.16 8.27
N VAL A 39 5.44 -8.15 8.72
CA VAL A 39 4.09 -8.35 9.29
C VAL A 39 3.11 -8.82 8.23
N LEU A 40 3.15 -8.24 7.01
CA LEU A 40 2.31 -8.66 5.89
C LEU A 40 2.59 -10.11 5.47
N GLU A 41 3.84 -10.47 5.27
CA GLU A 41 4.25 -11.84 4.96
C GLU A 41 3.83 -12.83 6.04
N GLN A 42 4.02 -12.46 7.30
CA GLN A 42 3.59 -13.30 8.42
C GLN A 42 2.08 -13.51 8.44
N ALA A 43 1.29 -12.47 8.18
CA ALA A 43 -0.16 -12.52 8.16
C ALA A 43 -0.71 -13.38 7.00
N LEU A 44 0.00 -13.43 5.87
CA LEU A 44 -0.39 -14.17 4.67
C LEU A 44 0.35 -15.51 4.48
N ARG A 45 1.25 -15.89 5.40
CA ARG A 45 2.12 -17.07 5.29
C ARG A 45 1.37 -18.36 4.97
N ASP A 46 0.23 -18.60 5.63
CA ASP A 46 -0.59 -19.82 5.48
C ASP A 46 -1.71 -19.66 4.44
N LYS A 47 -1.66 -18.61 3.63
CA LYS A 47 -2.70 -18.25 2.65
C LYS A 47 -2.30 -18.46 1.20
N ASP A 48 -1.17 -19.14 0.97
CA ASP A 48 -0.63 -19.47 -0.35
C ASP A 48 -0.40 -18.23 -1.24
N PHE A 49 0.19 -17.18 -0.65
CA PHE A 49 0.65 -16.00 -1.38
C PHE A 49 2.10 -16.16 -1.85
N HIS A 50 2.39 -15.53 -2.96
CA HIS A 50 3.72 -15.23 -3.45
C HIS A 50 4.06 -13.79 -3.12
N PHE A 51 5.32 -13.55 -2.78
CA PHE A 51 5.89 -12.23 -2.52
C PHE A 51 7.10 -12.07 -3.43
N GLU A 52 7.17 -10.95 -4.13
CA GLU A 52 8.32 -10.55 -4.93
C GLU A 52 8.92 -9.30 -4.28
N GLU A 53 10.18 -9.40 -3.91
CA GLU A 53 10.95 -8.27 -3.41
C GLU A 53 11.44 -7.45 -4.60
N GLY A 54 11.13 -6.15 -4.64
CA GLY A 54 11.69 -5.21 -5.60
C GLY A 54 13.08 -4.71 -5.19
N GLU A 55 13.79 -4.07 -6.11
CA GLU A 55 15.03 -3.35 -5.79
C GLU A 55 14.74 -2.16 -4.87
N ASP A 56 13.59 -1.52 -5.07
CA ASP A 56 13.03 -0.48 -4.22
C ASP A 56 11.75 -0.97 -3.52
N PRO A 57 11.39 -0.41 -2.34
CA PRO A 57 10.13 -0.75 -1.67
C PRO A 57 8.88 -0.56 -2.52
N ASP A 58 8.94 0.35 -3.52
CA ASP A 58 7.86 0.64 -4.46
C ASP A 58 7.67 -0.46 -5.51
N ASP A 59 8.67 -1.30 -5.73
CA ASP A 59 8.65 -2.37 -6.73
C ASP A 59 8.20 -3.72 -6.13
N ALA A 60 7.99 -3.76 -4.80
CA ALA A 60 7.61 -4.99 -4.12
C ALA A 60 6.11 -5.27 -4.26
N TRP A 61 5.77 -6.48 -4.70
CA TRP A 61 4.39 -6.88 -4.91
C TRP A 61 4.08 -8.27 -4.35
N PHE A 62 2.80 -8.58 -4.21
CA PHE A 62 2.34 -9.89 -3.77
C PHE A 62 1.02 -10.30 -4.44
N ALA A 63 0.82 -11.59 -4.61
CA ALA A 63 -0.38 -12.16 -5.19
C ALA A 63 -0.63 -13.59 -4.69
N PRO A 64 -1.86 -14.12 -4.76
CA PRO A 64 -2.09 -15.55 -4.59
C PRO A 64 -1.25 -16.35 -5.58
N ARG A 65 -0.58 -17.43 -5.14
CA ARG A 65 0.26 -18.25 -6.03
C ARG A 65 -0.51 -18.83 -7.22
N SER A 66 -1.81 -19.07 -7.05
CA SER A 66 -2.70 -19.53 -8.12
C SER A 66 -2.87 -18.52 -9.27
N TRP A 67 -2.46 -17.26 -9.08
CA TRP A 67 -2.53 -16.23 -10.12
C TRP A 67 -1.28 -16.16 -10.98
N LEU A 68 -0.17 -16.75 -10.54
CA LEU A 68 1.10 -16.70 -11.24
C LEU A 68 1.04 -17.44 -12.57
N ILE A 69 1.56 -16.81 -13.61
CA ILE A 69 1.82 -17.38 -14.93
C ILE A 69 3.29 -17.14 -15.25
N ASP A 70 4.07 -18.21 -15.38
CA ASP A 70 5.52 -18.15 -15.64
C ASP A 70 6.33 -17.34 -14.59
N GLY A 71 5.82 -17.26 -13.36
CA GLY A 71 6.47 -16.55 -12.25
C GLY A 71 6.01 -15.12 -12.05
N ASP A 72 5.14 -14.62 -12.91
CA ASP A 72 4.59 -13.26 -12.87
C ASP A 72 3.09 -13.28 -12.60
N SER A 73 2.52 -12.19 -12.11
CA SER A 73 1.10 -12.04 -11.86
C SER A 73 0.55 -10.76 -12.49
N ASP A 74 -0.57 -10.88 -13.16
CA ASP A 74 -1.38 -9.75 -13.61
C ASP A 74 -2.86 -10.13 -13.48
N PRO A 75 -3.56 -9.51 -12.56
CA PRO A 75 -3.22 -8.42 -11.64
C PRO A 75 -2.48 -8.87 -10.36
N TRP A 76 -2.04 -7.90 -9.54
CA TRP A 76 -1.33 -8.11 -8.26
C TRP A 76 -1.74 -7.10 -7.19
N PHE A 77 -1.18 -7.22 -5.99
CA PHE A 77 -1.33 -6.27 -4.89
C PHE A 77 0.02 -5.66 -4.49
N GLU A 78 -0.02 -4.44 -4.02
CA GLU A 78 1.12 -3.74 -3.43
C GLU A 78 0.75 -3.14 -2.08
N LEU A 79 1.72 -3.05 -1.19
CA LEU A 79 1.65 -2.21 0.00
C LEU A 79 2.31 -0.88 -0.35
N SER A 80 1.52 0.08 -0.78
CA SER A 80 2.03 1.32 -1.39
C SER A 80 1.16 2.53 -1.06
N VAL A 81 1.60 3.69 -1.52
CA VAL A 81 0.87 4.97 -1.45
C VAL A 81 0.17 5.26 -2.78
N ARG A 82 -1.06 5.78 -2.72
CA ARG A 82 -1.86 6.04 -3.94
C ARG A 82 -1.31 7.15 -4.82
N ASP A 83 -0.63 8.12 -4.26
CA ASP A 83 -0.12 9.32 -4.94
C ASP A 83 1.24 9.64 -4.31
N GLY A 84 2.23 8.83 -4.67
CA GLY A 84 3.58 8.86 -4.09
C GLY A 84 4.48 9.97 -4.61
N ASP A 85 4.09 10.64 -5.69
CA ASP A 85 4.95 11.61 -6.41
C ASP A 85 5.36 12.83 -5.56
N ASP A 86 4.63 13.13 -4.49
CA ASP A 86 4.87 14.29 -3.62
C ASP A 86 5.47 13.93 -2.24
N LEU A 87 5.86 12.66 -2.01
CA LEU A 87 6.37 12.24 -0.70
C LEU A 87 7.88 12.37 -0.62
N GLU A 88 8.32 13.08 0.41
CA GLU A 88 9.75 13.16 0.76
C GLU A 88 10.24 11.92 1.52
N THR A 89 9.34 11.22 2.23
CA THR A 89 9.67 10.08 3.10
C THR A 89 8.52 9.09 3.22
N TRP A 90 8.81 7.79 3.30
CA TRP A 90 7.83 6.75 3.59
C TRP A 90 7.17 6.89 4.95
N LEU A 91 7.93 7.32 5.97
CA LEU A 91 7.40 7.57 7.30
C LEU A 91 6.21 8.55 7.28
N ALA A 92 6.24 9.53 6.38
CA ALA A 92 5.13 10.47 6.24
C ALA A 92 3.83 9.76 5.82
N SER A 93 3.90 8.73 4.97
CA SER A 93 2.74 7.95 4.53
C SER A 93 2.14 7.10 5.65
N TYR A 94 2.99 6.50 6.48
CA TYR A 94 2.54 5.75 7.67
C TYR A 94 1.89 6.65 8.72
N CYS A 95 2.28 7.93 8.75
CA CYS A 95 1.70 8.93 9.64
C CYS A 95 0.55 9.73 9.03
N ALA A 96 0.24 9.54 7.74
CA ALA A 96 -0.84 10.25 7.07
C ALA A 96 -2.22 9.69 7.47
N PRO A 97 -3.25 10.56 7.63
CA PRO A 97 -4.61 10.09 7.83
C PRO A 97 -5.09 9.19 6.68
N PRO A 98 -5.83 8.10 6.94
CA PRO A 98 -6.28 7.15 5.90
C PRO A 98 -7.17 7.77 4.81
N SER A 99 -7.66 8.99 5.04
CA SER A 99 -8.44 9.76 4.06
C SER A 99 -7.58 10.45 3.01
N GLU A 100 -6.29 10.62 3.27
CA GLU A 100 -5.35 11.28 2.36
C GLU A 100 -4.82 10.29 1.31
N LYS A 101 -4.45 10.83 0.15
CA LYS A 101 -3.91 10.02 -0.95
C LYS A 101 -2.51 9.49 -0.65
N GLN A 102 -1.78 10.22 0.19
CA GLN A 102 -0.44 9.85 0.65
C GLN A 102 -0.43 8.77 1.73
N ALA A 103 -1.60 8.36 2.25
CA ALA A 103 -1.66 7.28 3.22
C ALA A 103 -1.30 5.93 2.59
N ILE A 104 -0.55 5.11 3.36
CA ILE A 104 -0.23 3.75 2.95
C ILE A 104 -1.48 2.86 2.94
N GLY A 105 -1.52 1.90 2.04
CA GLY A 105 -2.61 0.94 1.91
C GLY A 105 -2.26 -0.24 1.04
N ILE A 106 -3.16 -1.23 0.99
CA ILE A 106 -3.06 -2.32 0.03
C ILE A 106 -3.77 -1.87 -1.25
N GLN A 107 -3.02 -1.79 -2.34
CA GLN A 107 -3.52 -1.41 -3.66
C GLN A 107 -3.61 -2.62 -4.58
N TRP A 108 -4.61 -2.60 -5.46
CA TRP A 108 -4.81 -3.55 -6.53
C TRP A 108 -4.33 -2.94 -7.84
N TYR A 109 -3.41 -3.62 -8.50
CA TYR A 109 -2.82 -3.20 -9.78
C TYR A 109 -3.09 -4.19 -10.91
N TYR A 110 -3.05 -3.70 -12.14
CA TYR A 110 -3.12 -4.47 -13.38
C TYR A 110 -2.37 -3.73 -14.50
N ASP A 111 -1.79 -4.46 -15.44
CA ASP A 111 -0.94 -3.87 -16.47
C ASP A 111 -1.41 -4.16 -17.90
N ASN A 112 -1.78 -5.39 -18.18
CA ASN A 112 -1.97 -5.88 -19.56
C ASN A 112 -3.39 -5.65 -20.10
N LEU A 113 -4.07 -4.54 -19.70
CA LEU A 113 -5.41 -4.25 -20.16
C LEU A 113 -5.60 -2.74 -20.43
N TYR A 114 -6.28 -2.42 -21.53
CA TYR A 114 -6.69 -1.04 -21.78
C TYR A 114 -7.69 -0.54 -20.74
N VAL A 115 -7.53 0.70 -20.30
CA VAL A 115 -8.41 1.35 -19.30
C VAL A 115 -9.90 1.21 -19.64
N ARG A 116 -10.26 1.28 -20.94
CA ARG A 116 -11.65 1.10 -21.38
C ARG A 116 -12.17 -0.31 -21.09
N ASP A 117 -11.35 -1.33 -21.34
CA ASP A 117 -11.75 -2.73 -21.16
C ASP A 117 -11.80 -3.09 -19.67
N TYR A 118 -10.89 -2.55 -18.87
CA TYR A 118 -10.95 -2.66 -17.42
C TYR A 118 -12.21 -2.02 -16.82
N LYS A 119 -12.59 -0.81 -17.27
CA LYS A 119 -13.86 -0.18 -16.86
C LYS A 119 -15.07 -1.05 -17.16
N ALA A 120 -15.12 -1.66 -18.33
CA ALA A 120 -16.21 -2.58 -18.70
C ALA A 120 -16.27 -3.79 -17.76
N ILE A 121 -15.12 -4.38 -17.40
CA ILE A 121 -15.05 -5.48 -16.43
C ILE A 121 -15.58 -5.03 -15.07
N LEU A 122 -15.17 -3.87 -14.58
CA LEU A 122 -15.65 -3.34 -13.30
C LEU A 122 -17.18 -3.13 -13.30
N GLU A 123 -17.75 -2.68 -14.43
CA GLU A 123 -19.21 -2.52 -14.59
C GLU A 123 -19.94 -3.89 -14.62
N GLU A 124 -19.41 -4.87 -15.34
CA GLU A 124 -19.94 -6.23 -15.40
C GLU A 124 -19.89 -6.95 -14.05
N HIS A 125 -18.86 -6.67 -13.25
CA HIS A 125 -18.61 -7.22 -11.91
C HIS A 125 -19.01 -6.27 -10.77
N ALA A 126 -20.02 -5.43 -10.96
CA ALA A 126 -20.46 -4.46 -9.95
C ALA A 126 -20.85 -5.10 -8.60
N GLY A 127 -21.29 -6.38 -8.62
CA GLY A 127 -21.60 -7.14 -7.39
C GLY A 127 -20.35 -7.47 -6.57
N ASP A 128 -19.27 -7.90 -7.24
CA ASP A 128 -17.98 -8.17 -6.61
C ASP A 128 -17.35 -6.88 -6.07
N LEU A 129 -17.37 -5.81 -6.86
CA LEU A 129 -16.90 -4.49 -6.42
C LEU A 129 -17.62 -4.01 -5.16
N LYS A 130 -18.94 -4.15 -5.12
CA LYS A 130 -19.71 -3.76 -3.95
C LYS A 130 -19.33 -4.57 -2.71
N ALA A 131 -19.04 -5.85 -2.86
CA ALA A 131 -18.58 -6.69 -1.75
C ALA A 131 -17.19 -6.26 -1.27
N ILE A 132 -16.27 -5.94 -2.18
CA ILE A 132 -14.94 -5.41 -1.90
C ILE A 132 -15.06 -4.07 -1.15
N GLU A 133 -15.90 -3.14 -1.63
CA GLU A 133 -16.13 -1.85 -0.97
C GLU A 133 -16.76 -2.00 0.43
N LEU A 134 -17.71 -2.92 0.61
CA LEU A 134 -18.32 -3.20 1.91
C LEU A 134 -17.31 -3.78 2.93
N ALA A 135 -16.27 -4.44 2.47
CA ALA A 135 -15.20 -4.96 3.32
C ALA A 135 -14.19 -3.87 3.76
N GLY A 136 -14.27 -2.66 3.20
CA GLY A 136 -13.42 -1.53 3.58
C GLY A 136 -12.52 -0.99 2.48
N PHE A 137 -12.43 -1.68 1.35
CA PHE A 137 -11.75 -1.12 0.19
C PHE A 137 -12.48 0.12 -0.32
N ARG A 138 -11.72 1.03 -0.87
CA ARG A 138 -12.22 2.26 -1.48
C ARG A 138 -11.92 2.22 -2.97
N ARG A 139 -12.73 2.96 -3.72
CA ARG A 139 -12.54 3.13 -5.15
C ARG A 139 -12.36 4.62 -5.48
N ASP A 140 -11.32 4.93 -6.26
CA ASP A 140 -11.13 6.24 -6.87
C ASP A 140 -10.90 6.05 -8.37
N GLY A 141 -11.94 6.37 -9.15
CA GLY A 141 -11.90 6.08 -10.59
C GLY A 141 -11.82 4.58 -10.88
N ASN A 142 -10.64 4.13 -11.28
CA ASN A 142 -10.34 2.72 -11.57
C ASN A 142 -9.50 2.05 -10.46
N ASP A 143 -8.94 2.82 -9.57
CA ASP A 143 -8.07 2.33 -8.51
C ASP A 143 -8.90 1.73 -7.38
N ILE A 144 -8.50 0.57 -6.91
CA ILE A 144 -9.10 -0.14 -5.78
C ILE A 144 -8.02 -0.25 -4.71
N TYR A 145 -8.28 0.29 -3.52
CA TYR A 145 -7.31 0.30 -2.43
C TYR A 145 -7.96 0.13 -1.07
N LEU A 146 -7.27 -0.51 -0.16
CA LEU A 146 -7.62 -0.63 1.25
C LEU A 146 -6.70 0.29 2.06
N PRO A 147 -7.19 1.46 2.54
CA PRO A 147 -6.37 2.34 3.36
C PRO A 147 -6.11 1.69 4.73
N ILE A 148 -4.91 1.90 5.26
CA ILE A 148 -4.51 1.41 6.58
C ILE A 148 -4.33 2.61 7.49
N ASP A 149 -4.86 2.53 8.72
CA ASP A 149 -4.76 3.56 9.74
C ASP A 149 -3.74 3.15 10.80
N PHE A 150 -2.68 3.92 10.95
CA PHE A 150 -1.61 3.66 11.90
C PHE A 150 -1.65 4.65 13.06
N ASP A 151 -1.34 4.17 14.25
CA ASP A 151 -1.15 5.02 15.42
C ASP A 151 0.26 5.62 15.40
N GLN A 152 0.34 6.94 15.23
CA GLN A 152 1.60 7.68 15.22
C GLN A 152 2.38 7.55 16.52
N GLU A 153 1.69 7.45 17.67
CA GLU A 153 2.35 7.27 18.97
C GLU A 153 2.98 5.87 19.05
N ALA A 154 2.28 4.83 18.57
CA ALA A 154 2.82 3.48 18.49
C ALA A 154 4.06 3.39 17.57
N ILE A 155 4.04 4.09 16.43
CA ILE A 155 5.21 4.20 15.55
C ILE A 155 6.38 4.87 16.26
N ALA A 156 6.14 5.99 16.95
CA ALA A 156 7.19 6.71 17.69
C ALA A 156 7.78 5.87 18.82
N GLU A 157 6.93 5.16 19.58
CA GLU A 157 7.37 4.22 20.62
C GLU A 157 8.16 3.05 20.03
N GLY A 158 7.72 2.49 18.92
CA GLY A 158 8.41 1.42 18.20
C GLY A 158 9.82 1.81 17.79
N PHE A 159 10.01 3.01 17.24
CA PHE A 159 11.35 3.54 16.95
C PHE A 159 12.19 3.74 18.20
N ALA A 160 11.61 4.25 19.29
CA ALA A 160 12.33 4.47 20.55
C ALA A 160 12.78 3.13 21.20
N GLN A 161 12.00 2.06 21.03
CA GLN A 161 12.32 0.73 21.56
C GLN A 161 13.15 -0.13 20.58
N GLY A 162 13.21 0.26 19.31
CA GLY A 162 13.88 -0.50 18.25
C GLY A 162 13.06 -1.71 17.75
N ASP A 163 11.75 -1.73 18.03
CA ASP A 163 10.81 -2.77 17.59
C ASP A 163 9.51 -2.11 17.09
N LEU A 164 9.24 -2.25 15.79
CA LEU A 164 8.07 -1.66 15.12
C LEU A 164 6.91 -2.65 14.96
N LYS A 165 7.05 -3.89 15.41
CA LYS A 165 6.09 -4.95 15.12
C LYS A 165 4.68 -4.61 15.59
N ASP A 166 4.54 -4.12 16.81
CA ASP A 166 3.23 -3.78 17.38
C ASP A 166 2.62 -2.57 16.64
N ALA A 167 3.45 -1.61 16.21
CA ALA A 167 2.99 -0.47 15.43
C ALA A 167 2.48 -0.86 14.03
N MET A 168 2.94 -2.02 13.49
CA MET A 168 2.52 -2.56 12.19
C MET A 168 1.32 -3.52 12.28
N GLU A 169 0.72 -3.74 13.47
CA GLU A 169 -0.46 -4.61 13.64
C GLU A 169 -1.64 -4.26 12.69
N PRO A 170 -1.91 -2.99 12.34
CA PRO A 170 -2.95 -2.66 11.36
C PRO A 170 -2.80 -3.36 10.01
N ILE A 171 -1.59 -3.72 9.61
CA ILE A 171 -1.32 -4.49 8.37
C ILE A 171 -1.89 -5.90 8.48
N SER A 172 -1.77 -6.56 9.63
CA SER A 172 -2.36 -7.88 9.87
C SER A 172 -3.89 -7.85 9.72
N ALA A 173 -4.53 -6.78 10.21
CA ALA A 173 -5.96 -6.58 10.06
C ALA A 173 -6.33 -6.36 8.58
N ALA A 174 -5.58 -5.55 7.85
CA ALA A 174 -5.77 -5.31 6.42
C ALA A 174 -5.56 -6.59 5.58
N ALA A 175 -4.53 -7.38 5.89
CA ALA A 175 -4.29 -8.68 5.26
C ALA A 175 -5.46 -9.65 5.45
N LYS A 176 -6.10 -9.65 6.62
CA LYS A 176 -7.30 -10.45 6.86
C LYS A 176 -8.47 -9.99 5.99
N VAL A 177 -8.71 -8.68 5.90
CA VAL A 177 -9.74 -8.12 5.01
C VAL A 177 -9.48 -8.52 3.58
N LEU A 178 -8.24 -8.45 3.11
CA LEU A 178 -7.84 -8.90 1.77
C LEU A 178 -8.18 -10.38 1.57
N VAL A 179 -7.79 -11.26 2.50
CA VAL A 179 -8.08 -12.71 2.39
C VAL A 179 -9.58 -12.98 2.34
N ASP A 180 -10.38 -12.29 3.14
CA ASP A 180 -11.84 -12.45 3.17
C ASP A 180 -12.49 -11.98 1.85
N THR A 181 -11.87 -11.04 1.12
CA THR A 181 -12.35 -10.50 -0.16
C THR A 181 -11.74 -11.17 -1.39
N LEU A 182 -10.75 -12.05 -1.24
CA LEU A 182 -10.10 -12.73 -2.36
C LEU A 182 -11.05 -13.39 -3.38
N PRO A 183 -12.16 -14.03 -2.99
CA PRO A 183 -13.08 -14.62 -3.98
C PRO A 183 -13.64 -13.59 -4.98
N HIS A 184 -13.84 -12.35 -4.55
CA HIS A 184 -14.31 -11.26 -5.40
C HIS A 184 -13.20 -10.73 -6.31
N PHE A 185 -11.98 -10.58 -5.80
CA PHE A 185 -10.81 -10.25 -6.61
C PHE A 185 -10.47 -11.36 -7.62
N GLN A 186 -10.69 -12.64 -7.27
CA GLN A 186 -10.52 -13.74 -8.19
C GLN A 186 -11.46 -13.63 -9.40
N ASN A 187 -12.73 -13.25 -9.17
CA ASN A 187 -13.68 -13.03 -10.27
C ASN A 187 -13.22 -11.91 -11.20
N LEU A 188 -12.74 -10.79 -10.65
CA LEU A 188 -12.17 -9.68 -11.43
C LEU A 188 -10.94 -10.12 -12.21
N ARG A 189 -10.00 -10.81 -11.55
CA ARG A 189 -8.79 -11.36 -12.18
C ARG A 189 -9.12 -12.28 -13.35
N ASP A 190 -10.07 -13.19 -13.19
CA ASP A 190 -10.45 -14.13 -14.24
C ASP A 190 -11.07 -13.43 -15.45
N ALA A 191 -11.83 -12.36 -15.22
CA ALA A 191 -12.35 -11.51 -16.29
C ALA A 191 -11.24 -10.74 -17.01
N ILE A 192 -10.24 -10.20 -16.28
CA ILE A 192 -9.06 -9.55 -16.85
C ILE A 192 -8.29 -10.55 -17.71
N ALA A 193 -7.96 -11.73 -17.18
CA ALA A 193 -7.21 -12.76 -17.90
C ALA A 193 -7.95 -13.29 -19.15
N ALA A 194 -9.26 -13.36 -19.12
CA ALA A 194 -10.07 -13.72 -20.28
C ALA A 194 -10.00 -12.66 -21.38
N LYS A 195 -9.99 -11.39 -21.00
CA LYS A 195 -9.96 -10.24 -21.93
C LYS A 195 -8.58 -10.03 -22.55
N ALA A 196 -7.51 -10.22 -21.79
CA ALA A 196 -6.13 -10.07 -22.26
C ALA A 196 -5.74 -11.13 -23.34
N LYS A 197 -6.45 -12.25 -23.41
CA LYS A 197 -6.20 -13.34 -24.39
C LYS A 197 -6.93 -13.16 -25.71
N GLY A 198 -7.81 -12.23 -25.86
CA GLY A 198 -8.67 -12.00 -27.04
C GLY A 198 -8.30 -10.75 -27.80
#